data_7d9fe7f2831ccf4a726bb45d1a63b0e1
#
_entry.id   7d9fe7f2831ccf4a726bb45d1a63b0e1
#
_cell.length_a   1.000
_cell.length_b   1.000
_cell.length_c   1.000
_cell.angle_alpha   90.00
_cell.angle_beta   90.00
_cell.angle_gamma   90.00
#
_symmetry.space_group_name_H-M   'P 1'
#
loop_
_entity.id
_entity.type
_entity.pdbx_description
1 polymer ?
#
loop_
_entity_poly.entity_id
_entity_poly.type
_entity_poly.pdbx_seq_one_letter_code
_entity_poly.pdbx_strand_id
1 'polypeptide(L)'
;MKNLFNSFYSIVLLALCLIAFSNCSDSDDGGDVGDTDNGITAIGTETEKTASIYGETVEISFTASGKWTPSLQYSTGADWAAITNTSGNSAAGKGGLKVKINKNESGKERVLTVVVQVEGYKTPVTVCTITQGGGSGAAEDLALNEYMDKYLKEHYLFKEEYNTLDVDYASVSYDNFLSTYLLPMKTNIEDGGTYRAFSVNAGKRYIYSYIMETGSSRTRANTRATSVVGSGLGTFFSSYMPDKTTIGLAIGYVYLESPAEKAGLRRGDVIVAVNGTTLNKSNYQQYMSTLFYAGGGETFKIGYRRKIFDENRGGYDLVDGTTTLTTGSYNNSPILNSMFIKDKKENKFNIGYLVYLGFDLNFEEDLKYVIQQFKTEGITDLILDLRFNNGGSVELARYLAASIAGTSHRSDVFMRMQRNSGADEYIRFGDGDDLNLKSVRIICSEETASASELIISGLRGIDFPVKLFGSRTEGKNVGMEVQEYKYGNKYYEFAPITFRSFNAKDWGDYADGI
;
A
#
# COMPACT_ATOMS: atom_id res chain seq x y z
N MET A 1 7.79 4.77 -2.93
CA MET A 1 7.27 3.45 -2.49
C MET A 1 7.66 3.02 -1.08
N LYS A 2 8.73 3.55 -0.48
CA LYS A 2 9.09 3.22 0.92
C LYS A 2 8.09 3.73 1.98
N ASN A 3 7.33 4.77 1.70
CA ASN A 3 6.45 5.43 2.70
C ASN A 3 4.97 5.03 2.60
N LEU A 4 4.51 4.43 1.51
CA LEU A 4 3.12 3.97 1.42
C LEU A 4 2.78 2.83 2.39
N PHE A 5 3.80 2.13 2.91
CA PHE A 5 3.63 1.02 3.84
C PHE A 5 4.04 1.33 5.28
N ASN A 6 4.78 2.41 5.53
CA ASN A 6 5.15 2.77 6.90
C ASN A 6 3.97 3.25 7.76
N SER A 7 2.94 3.81 7.14
CA SER A 7 1.72 4.23 7.85
C SER A 7 0.90 3.04 8.39
N PHE A 8 1.01 1.86 7.77
CA PHE A 8 0.32 0.65 8.25
C PHE A 8 1.05 -0.09 9.39
N TYR A 9 2.33 0.23 9.66
CA TYR A 9 3.15 -0.52 10.63
C TYR A 9 3.37 0.16 11.97
N SER A 10 3.06 1.44 12.11
CA SER A 10 3.14 2.13 13.42
C SER A 10 2.17 1.58 14.46
N ILE A 11 1.14 0.83 14.06
CA ILE A 11 0.13 0.24 14.96
C ILE A 11 0.50 -1.19 15.40
N VAL A 12 1.45 -1.87 14.74
CA VAL A 12 1.73 -3.29 15.04
C VAL A 12 3.05 -3.50 15.80
N LEU A 13 3.94 -2.50 15.88
CA LEU A 13 5.27 -2.71 16.48
C LEU A 13 5.38 -2.36 17.99
N LEU A 14 4.30 -1.89 18.64
CA LEU A 14 4.32 -1.60 20.08
C LEU A 14 3.72 -2.70 20.97
N ALA A 15 3.33 -3.85 20.40
CA ALA A 15 2.71 -4.94 21.15
C ALA A 15 3.63 -6.12 21.46
N LEU A 16 4.97 -5.99 21.38
CA LEU A 16 5.90 -7.14 21.51
C LEU A 16 7.09 -6.91 22.46
N CYS A 17 6.93 -6.06 23.46
CA CYS A 17 7.86 -6.06 24.61
C CYS A 17 7.05 -5.98 25.89
N LEU A 18 6.77 -7.12 26.49
CA LEU A 18 6.61 -7.38 27.92
C LEU A 18 5.76 -8.65 28.15
N ILE A 19 6.32 -9.80 27.81
CA ILE A 19 5.93 -11.05 28.48
C ILE A 19 7.21 -11.70 28.99
N ALA A 20 7.56 -11.37 30.21
CA ALA A 20 8.40 -12.21 31.04
C ALA A 20 7.94 -12.06 32.49
N PHE A 21 7.77 -13.20 33.09
CA PHE A 21 7.44 -13.49 34.49
C PHE A 21 5.97 -13.77 34.84
N SER A 22 5.63 -15.07 34.76
CA SER A 22 5.34 -15.81 35.99
C SER A 22 5.17 -17.29 35.68
N ASN A 23 6.19 -18.08 35.99
CA ASN A 23 6.01 -19.46 36.37
C ASN A 23 5.54 -19.46 37.82
N CYS A 24 4.44 -20.11 38.13
CA CYS A 24 4.17 -20.62 39.45
C CYS A 24 3.82 -22.12 39.34
N SER A 25 4.67 -22.89 39.93
CA SER A 25 4.47 -24.33 40.26
C SER A 25 3.50 -24.46 41.41
N ASP A 26 2.63 -25.49 41.33
CA ASP A 26 1.84 -25.99 42.43
C ASP A 26 2.69 -26.39 43.65
N SER A 27 2.26 -25.96 44.82
CA SER A 27 2.36 -26.75 46.06
C SER A 27 1.37 -26.20 47.09
N ASP A 28 0.45 -27.08 47.53
CA ASP A 28 -0.37 -26.91 48.73
C ASP A 28 0.48 -26.56 49.94
N ASP A 29 0.16 -25.49 50.66
CA ASP A 29 0.01 -25.53 52.11
C ASP A 29 -0.73 -24.29 52.63
N GLY A 30 -1.61 -24.47 53.59
CA GLY A 30 -2.49 -23.46 54.15
C GLY A 30 -1.74 -22.42 55.01
N GLY A 31 -2.08 -21.15 54.81
CA GLY A 31 -1.59 -20.05 55.63
C GLY A 31 -2.09 -18.70 55.12
N ASP A 32 -3.01 -18.13 55.88
CA ASP A 32 -3.38 -16.72 55.99
C ASP A 32 -3.57 -15.94 54.68
N VAL A 33 -4.79 -15.92 54.18
CA VAL A 33 -5.24 -15.08 53.06
C VAL A 33 -5.26 -13.63 53.55
N GLY A 34 -4.18 -12.92 53.29
CA GLY A 34 -4.19 -11.46 53.32
C GLY A 34 -5.25 -10.94 52.32
N ASP A 35 -6.25 -10.27 52.84
CA ASP A 35 -7.40 -9.70 52.12
C ASP A 35 -6.93 -8.73 51.01
N THR A 36 -6.72 -9.27 49.81
CA THR A 36 -6.42 -8.48 48.57
C THR A 36 -7.67 -8.24 47.74
N ASP A 37 -8.84 -8.42 48.32
CA ASP A 37 -10.12 -8.12 47.67
C ASP A 37 -10.28 -6.60 47.55
N ASN A 38 -10.21 -6.10 46.32
CA ASN A 38 -10.28 -4.67 45.97
C ASN A 38 -11.64 -4.29 45.40
N GLY A 39 -12.58 -5.21 45.37
CA GLY A 39 -13.95 -4.99 44.94
C GLY A 39 -14.15 -4.93 43.43
N ILE A 40 -13.12 -5.12 42.60
CA ILE A 40 -13.25 -5.26 41.14
C ILE A 40 -13.16 -6.76 40.79
N THR A 41 -14.22 -7.30 40.23
CA THR A 41 -14.35 -8.75 39.94
C THR A 41 -14.03 -9.08 38.48
N ALA A 42 -14.07 -8.12 37.57
CA ALA A 42 -13.60 -8.25 36.20
C ALA A 42 -13.24 -6.89 35.62
N ILE A 43 -12.16 -6.81 34.85
CA ILE A 43 -11.78 -5.67 34.05
C ILE A 43 -12.00 -6.03 32.57
N GLY A 44 -12.40 -5.08 31.74
CA GLY A 44 -12.56 -5.27 30.30
C GLY A 44 -11.27 -5.81 29.65
N THR A 45 -11.39 -6.39 28.48
CA THR A 45 -10.30 -7.08 27.78
C THR A 45 -9.12 -6.17 27.38
N GLU A 46 -9.31 -4.86 27.39
CA GLU A 46 -8.28 -3.86 27.04
C GLU A 46 -7.99 -2.97 28.24
N THR A 47 -6.99 -3.36 29.00
CA THR A 47 -6.51 -2.59 30.17
C THR A 47 -5.48 -1.51 29.79
N GLU A 48 -4.95 -1.57 28.59
CA GLU A 48 -4.05 -0.58 28.00
C GLU A 48 -4.64 -0.07 26.68
N LYS A 49 -4.73 1.24 26.52
CA LYS A 49 -5.26 1.90 25.34
C LYS A 49 -4.32 3.00 24.87
N THR A 50 -4.27 3.22 23.57
CA THR A 50 -3.57 4.36 22.99
C THR A 50 -4.62 5.37 22.53
N ALA A 51 -4.50 6.61 22.99
CA ALA A 51 -5.38 7.69 22.56
C ALA A 51 -4.76 8.49 21.43
N SER A 52 -5.61 8.99 20.52
CA SER A 52 -5.22 9.92 19.48
C SER A 52 -4.55 11.16 20.06
N ILE A 53 -3.49 11.64 19.41
CA ILE A 53 -2.82 12.92 19.78
C ILE A 53 -3.77 14.11 19.68
N TYR A 54 -4.81 14.02 18.86
CA TYR A 54 -5.83 15.05 18.64
C TYR A 54 -6.92 15.06 19.71
N GLY A 55 -6.91 14.05 20.58
CA GLY A 55 -7.95 13.83 21.57
C GLY A 55 -9.06 12.92 21.04
N GLU A 56 -9.73 12.29 21.96
CA GLU A 56 -10.89 11.42 21.70
C GLU A 56 -11.65 11.12 22.98
N THR A 57 -12.75 10.37 22.87
CA THR A 57 -13.45 9.81 24.03
C THR A 57 -13.20 8.32 24.10
N VAL A 58 -12.56 7.88 25.18
CA VAL A 58 -12.25 6.49 25.46
C VAL A 58 -13.33 5.88 26.36
N GLU A 59 -13.87 4.74 25.94
CA GLU A 59 -14.82 3.95 26.74
C GLU A 59 -14.09 2.83 27.48
N ILE A 60 -14.40 2.68 28.79
CA ILE A 60 -13.80 1.70 29.69
C ILE A 60 -14.93 0.95 30.39
N SER A 61 -14.84 -0.37 30.44
CA SER A 61 -15.82 -1.25 31.11
C SER A 61 -15.14 -2.16 32.13
N PHE A 62 -15.82 -2.44 33.24
CA PHE A 62 -15.39 -3.33 34.30
C PHE A 62 -16.60 -3.87 35.07
N THR A 63 -16.38 -4.74 36.07
CA THR A 63 -17.42 -5.20 36.98
C THR A 63 -16.98 -4.95 38.42
N ALA A 64 -17.83 -4.28 39.22
CA ALA A 64 -17.58 -3.94 40.61
C ALA A 64 -18.55 -4.67 41.54
N SER A 65 -18.09 -4.97 42.75
CA SER A 65 -18.88 -5.65 43.79
C SER A 65 -19.81 -4.72 44.61
N GLY A 66 -19.70 -3.41 44.40
CA GLY A 66 -20.46 -2.39 45.11
C GLY A 66 -20.44 -1.05 44.41
N LYS A 67 -20.89 0.00 45.11
CA LYS A 67 -20.74 1.39 44.62
C LYS A 67 -19.26 1.72 44.42
N TRP A 68 -18.99 2.53 43.42
CA TRP A 68 -17.64 2.90 43.10
C TRP A 68 -17.50 4.39 42.65
N THR A 69 -16.30 4.92 42.80
CA THR A 69 -15.93 6.28 42.38
C THR A 69 -14.67 6.24 41.52
N PRO A 70 -14.68 6.87 40.35
CA PRO A 70 -13.50 6.93 39.48
C PRO A 70 -12.62 8.13 39.83
N SER A 71 -11.33 7.99 39.50
CA SER A 71 -10.38 9.11 39.54
C SER A 71 -9.36 8.96 38.41
N LEU A 72 -8.76 10.08 37.99
CA LEU A 72 -7.73 10.18 36.97
C LEU A 72 -6.40 10.52 37.62
N GLN A 73 -5.35 9.74 37.25
CA GLN A 73 -3.98 10.00 37.67
C GLN A 73 -3.14 10.31 36.44
N TYR A 74 -2.45 11.45 36.43
CA TYR A 74 -1.71 11.96 35.30
C TYR A 74 -0.21 11.76 35.49
N SER A 75 0.50 11.25 34.46
CA SER A 75 1.96 11.12 34.49
C SER A 75 2.65 12.50 34.44
N THR A 76 2.05 13.46 33.74
CA THR A 76 2.56 14.82 33.56
C THR A 76 1.41 15.78 33.38
N GLY A 77 1.50 16.96 34.04
CA GLY A 77 0.44 17.97 34.00
C GLY A 77 -0.86 17.51 34.67
N ALA A 78 -1.89 18.29 34.56
CA ALA A 78 -3.25 17.98 35.02
C ALA A 78 -4.26 18.53 34.00
N ASP A 79 -5.51 18.07 34.10
CA ASP A 79 -6.65 18.64 33.37
C ASP A 79 -6.67 18.42 31.82
N TRP A 80 -5.86 17.50 31.31
CA TRP A 80 -5.92 17.18 29.89
C TRP A 80 -6.87 16.02 29.55
N ALA A 81 -7.53 15.46 30.58
CA ALA A 81 -8.59 14.48 30.41
C ALA A 81 -9.69 14.71 31.46
N ALA A 82 -10.90 14.32 31.15
CA ALA A 82 -12.05 14.46 32.04
C ALA A 82 -13.00 13.25 31.92
N ILE A 83 -13.55 12.80 33.02
CA ILE A 83 -14.64 11.82 33.02
C ILE A 83 -15.92 12.56 32.64
N THR A 84 -16.52 12.17 31.50
CA THR A 84 -17.72 12.81 30.96
C THR A 84 -19.00 12.03 31.24
N ASN A 85 -18.88 10.72 31.50
CA ASN A 85 -20.02 9.87 31.84
C ASN A 85 -19.59 8.69 32.70
N THR A 86 -20.47 8.26 33.61
CA THR A 86 -20.36 7.04 34.41
C THR A 86 -21.68 6.28 34.35
N SER A 87 -21.61 4.95 34.29
CA SER A 87 -22.80 4.08 34.33
C SER A 87 -22.55 2.92 35.27
N GLY A 88 -23.56 2.50 36.04
CA GLY A 88 -23.46 1.39 36.99
C GLY A 88 -22.67 1.70 38.27
N ASN A 89 -22.42 2.97 38.58
CA ASN A 89 -21.58 3.39 39.71
C ASN A 89 -22.30 3.39 41.09
N SER A 90 -23.61 3.13 41.13
CA SER A 90 -24.42 3.20 42.32
C SER A 90 -24.68 1.84 43.01
N ALA A 91 -24.27 0.74 42.37
CA ALA A 91 -24.50 -0.64 42.87
C ALA A 91 -23.45 -1.62 42.33
N ALA A 92 -23.45 -2.85 42.86
CA ALA A 92 -22.67 -3.94 42.28
C ALA A 92 -23.13 -4.28 40.85
N GLY A 93 -22.20 -4.64 40.00
CA GLY A 93 -22.45 -5.07 38.62
C GLY A 93 -21.52 -4.40 37.61
N LYS A 94 -21.95 -4.38 36.33
CA LYS A 94 -21.18 -3.78 35.25
C LYS A 94 -21.10 -2.28 35.40
N GLY A 95 -19.86 -1.76 35.42
CA GLY A 95 -19.53 -0.33 35.41
C GLY A 95 -18.99 0.10 34.06
N GLY A 96 -19.23 1.35 33.68
CA GLY A 96 -18.71 1.97 32.48
C GLY A 96 -18.29 3.40 32.71
N LEU A 97 -17.21 3.81 32.05
CA LEU A 97 -16.67 5.16 32.05
C LEU A 97 -16.49 5.65 30.62
N LYS A 98 -16.78 6.95 30.41
CA LYS A 98 -16.34 7.69 29.21
C LYS A 98 -15.36 8.75 29.66
N VAL A 99 -14.14 8.67 29.16
CA VAL A 99 -13.06 9.60 29.46
C VAL A 99 -12.75 10.40 28.20
N LYS A 100 -13.04 11.70 28.22
CA LYS A 100 -12.66 12.62 27.17
C LYS A 100 -11.19 13.01 27.36
N ILE A 101 -10.37 12.78 26.35
CA ILE A 101 -8.96 13.12 26.28
C ILE A 101 -8.81 14.32 25.36
N ASN A 102 -8.15 15.38 25.83
CA ASN A 102 -7.90 16.56 25.03
C ASN A 102 -6.68 16.38 24.12
N LYS A 103 -6.55 17.20 23.08
CA LYS A 103 -5.39 17.24 22.18
C LYS A 103 -4.08 17.37 22.98
N ASN A 104 -3.04 16.64 22.56
CA ASN A 104 -1.70 16.73 23.14
C ASN A 104 -0.80 17.63 22.29
N GLU A 105 -0.66 18.88 22.68
CA GLU A 105 0.21 19.86 22.01
C GLU A 105 1.61 19.97 22.64
N SER A 106 1.90 19.15 23.64
CA SER A 106 3.15 19.26 24.42
C SER A 106 4.40 18.75 23.70
N GLY A 107 4.25 18.04 22.57
CA GLY A 107 5.34 17.36 21.88
C GLY A 107 5.92 16.16 22.64
N LYS A 108 5.35 15.78 23.79
CA LYS A 108 5.81 14.66 24.62
C LYS A 108 4.67 13.68 24.89
N GLU A 109 5.01 12.40 24.92
CA GLU A 109 4.08 11.38 25.37
C GLU A 109 3.59 11.67 26.79
N ARG A 110 2.31 11.38 27.05
CA ARG A 110 1.70 11.47 28.37
C ARG A 110 0.81 10.26 28.64
N VAL A 111 0.74 9.87 29.89
CA VAL A 111 0.00 8.68 30.32
C VAL A 111 -1.05 9.06 31.35
N LEU A 112 -2.24 8.52 31.20
CA LEU A 112 -3.37 8.64 32.09
C LEU A 112 -3.69 7.27 32.68
N THR A 113 -3.70 7.17 34.00
CA THR A 113 -4.19 5.98 34.71
C THR A 113 -5.59 6.24 35.21
N VAL A 114 -6.53 5.42 34.81
CA VAL A 114 -7.93 5.46 35.26
C VAL A 114 -8.10 4.49 36.40
N VAL A 115 -8.45 5.01 37.57
CA VAL A 115 -8.52 4.27 38.81
C VAL A 115 -9.95 4.30 39.35
N VAL A 116 -10.38 3.19 39.90
CA VAL A 116 -11.71 3.04 40.52
C VAL A 116 -11.56 2.63 41.98
N GLN A 117 -12.24 3.33 42.87
CA GLN A 117 -12.37 2.97 44.28
C GLN A 117 -13.76 2.41 44.54
N VAL A 118 -13.83 1.20 45.01
CA VAL A 118 -15.11 0.57 45.42
C VAL A 118 -15.39 0.82 46.89
N GLU A 119 -16.62 1.20 47.24
CA GLU A 119 -17.04 1.50 48.60
C GLU A 119 -16.86 0.24 49.52
N GLY A 120 -16.24 0.47 50.66
CA GLY A 120 -15.93 -0.61 51.63
C GLY A 120 -14.55 -1.27 51.43
N TYR A 121 -13.86 -1.00 50.33
CA TYR A 121 -12.50 -1.50 50.03
C TYR A 121 -11.46 -0.35 50.19
N LYS A 122 -10.28 -0.68 50.69
CA LYS A 122 -9.23 0.34 50.98
C LYS A 122 -8.36 0.65 49.80
N THR A 123 -8.19 -0.26 48.86
CA THR A 123 -7.22 -0.13 47.74
C THR A 123 -7.95 0.20 46.44
N PRO A 124 -7.67 1.35 45.82
CA PRO A 124 -8.18 1.66 44.48
C PRO A 124 -7.53 0.75 43.43
N VAL A 125 -8.26 0.47 42.36
CA VAL A 125 -7.82 -0.42 41.28
C VAL A 125 -7.67 0.34 39.98
N THR A 126 -6.55 0.15 39.29
CA THR A 126 -6.38 0.61 37.91
C THR A 126 -7.23 -0.23 36.97
N VAL A 127 -8.20 0.39 36.32
CA VAL A 127 -9.08 -0.27 35.34
C VAL A 127 -8.64 -0.04 33.89
N CYS A 128 -7.85 0.99 33.63
CA CYS A 128 -7.28 1.26 32.32
C CYS A 128 -6.08 2.22 32.42
N THR A 129 -5.06 1.96 31.61
CA THR A 129 -3.97 2.91 31.35
C THR A 129 -4.11 3.42 29.92
N ILE A 130 -4.08 4.73 29.73
CA ILE A 130 -4.22 5.37 28.41
C ILE A 130 -2.95 6.13 28.11
N THR A 131 -2.26 5.73 27.06
CA THR A 131 -1.06 6.42 26.55
C THR A 131 -1.47 7.33 25.40
N GLN A 132 -1.08 8.61 25.46
CA GLN A 132 -1.28 9.54 24.37
C GLN A 132 0.08 10.08 23.92
N GLY A 133 0.44 9.78 22.66
CA GLY A 133 1.69 10.22 22.05
C GLY A 133 1.86 11.73 22.08
N GLY A 134 3.10 12.19 22.08
CA GLY A 134 3.45 13.61 21.96
C GLY A 134 3.58 13.99 20.49
N GLY A 135 2.61 14.71 19.96
CA GLY A 135 2.64 15.15 18.58
C GLY A 135 3.56 16.36 18.37
N SER A 136 4.82 16.14 18.00
CA SER A 136 5.58 17.18 17.29
C SER A 136 5.05 17.39 15.85
N GLY A 137 4.15 16.52 15.38
CA GLY A 137 3.51 16.55 14.09
C GLY A 137 2.20 17.32 13.98
N ALA A 138 1.61 17.74 15.09
CA ALA A 138 0.26 18.32 15.06
C ALA A 138 0.13 19.59 14.21
N ALA A 139 1.17 20.44 14.13
CA ALA A 139 1.17 21.61 13.26
C ALA A 139 1.38 21.23 11.78
N GLU A 140 2.19 20.22 11.53
CA GLU A 140 2.41 19.63 10.22
C GLU A 140 1.14 18.96 9.71
N ASP A 141 0.52 18.10 10.52
CA ASP A 141 -0.75 17.45 10.20
C ASP A 141 -1.85 18.47 9.88
N LEU A 142 -1.99 19.49 10.71
CA LEU A 142 -2.98 20.56 10.51
C LEU A 142 -2.76 21.27 9.18
N ALA A 143 -1.52 21.66 8.88
CA ALA A 143 -1.19 22.35 7.63
C ALA A 143 -1.42 21.48 6.40
N LEU A 144 -1.05 20.19 6.47
CA LEU A 144 -1.26 19.24 5.38
C LEU A 144 -2.74 18.92 5.17
N ASN A 145 -3.50 18.72 6.26
CA ASN A 145 -4.93 18.43 6.20
C ASN A 145 -5.71 19.63 5.64
N GLU A 146 -5.39 20.86 6.07
CA GLU A 146 -5.97 22.08 5.53
C GLU A 146 -5.66 22.25 4.04
N TYR A 147 -4.42 21.97 3.62
CA TYR A 147 -4.03 21.98 2.23
C TYR A 147 -4.81 20.97 1.39
N MET A 148 -4.89 19.71 1.87
CA MET A 148 -5.64 18.65 1.19
C MET A 148 -7.13 18.98 1.09
N ASP A 149 -7.74 19.44 2.19
CA ASP A 149 -9.16 19.82 2.22
C ASP A 149 -9.47 20.91 1.21
N LYS A 150 -8.68 21.98 1.19
CA LYS A 150 -8.85 23.06 0.22
C LYS A 150 -8.74 22.57 -1.22
N TYR A 151 -7.73 21.75 -1.51
CA TYR A 151 -7.54 21.22 -2.86
C TYR A 151 -8.67 20.29 -3.29
N LEU A 152 -9.13 19.39 -2.39
CA LEU A 152 -10.23 18.46 -2.66
C LEU A 152 -11.54 19.21 -2.93
N LYS A 153 -11.85 20.26 -2.19
CA LYS A 153 -13.04 21.11 -2.41
C LYS A 153 -13.09 21.74 -3.79
N GLU A 154 -11.94 22.04 -4.37
CA GLU A 154 -11.84 22.72 -5.66
C GLU A 154 -11.66 21.75 -6.85
N HIS A 155 -10.86 20.69 -6.68
CA HIS A 155 -10.32 19.90 -7.80
C HIS A 155 -10.66 18.41 -7.76
N TYR A 156 -11.12 17.86 -6.63
CA TYR A 156 -11.45 16.45 -6.53
C TYR A 156 -12.55 16.06 -7.53
N LEU A 157 -12.42 14.92 -8.20
CA LEU A 157 -13.40 14.48 -9.19
C LEU A 157 -14.81 14.36 -8.60
N PHE A 158 -14.93 13.99 -7.33
CA PHE A 158 -16.19 13.81 -6.60
C PHE A 158 -16.42 14.92 -5.56
N LYS A 159 -16.00 16.16 -5.88
CA LYS A 159 -16.05 17.30 -4.96
C LYS A 159 -17.47 17.68 -4.51
N GLU A 160 -18.51 17.37 -5.30
CA GLU A 160 -19.89 17.63 -4.91
C GLU A 160 -20.27 16.86 -3.64
N GLU A 161 -19.91 15.55 -3.58
CA GLU A 161 -20.11 14.77 -2.35
C GLU A 161 -19.15 15.21 -1.25
N TYR A 162 -17.87 15.42 -1.59
CA TYR A 162 -16.87 15.87 -0.61
C TYR A 162 -17.27 17.17 0.10
N ASN A 163 -17.79 18.13 -0.64
CA ASN A 163 -18.23 19.43 -0.09
C ASN A 163 -19.44 19.33 0.85
N THR A 164 -20.11 18.18 0.95
CA THR A 164 -21.16 17.93 1.93
C THR A 164 -20.64 17.41 3.27
N LEU A 165 -19.35 17.09 3.35
CA LEU A 165 -18.74 16.53 4.57
C LEU A 165 -18.41 17.62 5.57
N ASP A 166 -18.61 17.33 6.85
CA ASP A 166 -18.09 18.13 7.96
C ASP A 166 -16.65 17.69 8.26
N VAL A 167 -15.68 18.43 7.70
CA VAL A 167 -14.26 18.06 7.76
C VAL A 167 -13.59 18.77 8.93
N ASP A 168 -13.22 18.00 9.95
CA ASP A 168 -12.38 18.46 11.05
C ASP A 168 -10.92 18.01 10.82
N TYR A 169 -10.16 18.83 10.11
CA TYR A 169 -8.75 18.53 9.80
C TYR A 169 -7.81 18.66 11.01
N ALA A 170 -8.30 19.09 12.18
CA ALA A 170 -7.54 19.06 13.42
C ALA A 170 -7.68 17.74 14.19
N SER A 171 -8.60 16.86 13.78
CA SER A 171 -8.92 15.61 14.49
C SER A 171 -8.16 14.37 14.01
N VAL A 172 -7.43 14.44 12.90
CA VAL A 172 -6.74 13.30 12.28
C VAL A 172 -5.31 13.64 11.85
N SER A 173 -4.44 12.64 11.78
CA SER A 173 -3.13 12.78 11.16
C SER A 173 -3.24 12.87 9.65
N TYR A 174 -2.27 13.52 8.99
CA TYR A 174 -2.32 13.73 7.53
C TYR A 174 -2.35 12.41 6.73
N ASP A 175 -1.69 11.37 7.21
CA ASP A 175 -1.65 10.04 6.58
C ASP A 175 -2.98 9.28 6.68
N ASN A 176 -3.82 9.63 7.65
CA ASN A 176 -5.17 9.07 7.81
C ASN A 176 -6.28 9.97 7.24
N PHE A 177 -5.98 11.21 6.86
CA PHE A 177 -6.98 12.18 6.42
C PHE A 177 -7.82 11.66 5.26
N LEU A 178 -7.17 11.21 4.18
CA LEU A 178 -7.87 10.74 2.99
C LEU A 178 -8.72 9.50 3.29
N SER A 179 -8.20 8.54 4.05
CA SER A 179 -8.97 7.34 4.41
C SER A 179 -10.15 7.67 5.32
N THR A 180 -10.02 8.67 6.19
CA THR A 180 -11.10 9.10 7.08
C THR A 180 -12.26 9.73 6.32
N TYR A 181 -11.97 10.59 5.34
CA TYR A 181 -13.01 11.37 4.66
C TYR A 181 -13.43 10.79 3.30
N LEU A 182 -12.53 10.20 2.52
CA LEU A 182 -12.87 9.68 1.18
C LEU A 182 -13.41 8.24 1.23
N LEU A 183 -12.87 7.39 2.10
CA LEU A 183 -13.26 5.98 2.13
C LEU A 183 -14.76 5.75 2.47
N PRO A 184 -15.42 6.54 3.34
CA PRO A 184 -16.85 6.41 3.62
C PRO A 184 -17.78 6.96 2.53
N MET A 185 -17.27 7.77 1.58
CA MET A 185 -18.08 8.39 0.52
C MET A 185 -18.77 7.34 -0.35
N LYS A 186 -19.93 7.69 -0.91
CA LYS A 186 -20.68 6.81 -1.84
C LYS A 186 -19.92 6.59 -3.14
N THR A 187 -19.24 7.62 -3.62
CA THR A 187 -18.39 7.61 -4.81
C THR A 187 -17.04 6.92 -4.61
N ASN A 188 -16.73 6.42 -3.41
CA ASN A 188 -15.47 5.73 -3.13
C ASN A 188 -15.16 4.58 -4.10
N ILE A 189 -16.19 3.90 -4.64
CA ILE A 189 -15.99 2.82 -5.60
C ILE A 189 -15.29 3.28 -6.89
N GLU A 190 -15.40 4.57 -7.21
CA GLU A 190 -14.78 5.18 -8.39
C GLU A 190 -13.39 5.75 -8.10
N ASP A 191 -13.09 6.15 -6.85
CA ASP A 191 -11.73 6.52 -6.40
C ASP A 191 -10.90 5.27 -6.08
N GLY A 192 -11.54 4.16 -5.84
CA GLY A 192 -10.85 2.93 -5.47
C GLY A 192 -11.74 1.72 -5.67
N GLY A 193 -11.59 0.76 -4.80
CA GLY A 193 -12.32 -0.49 -4.91
C GLY A 193 -12.23 -1.34 -3.66
N THR A 194 -12.40 -2.63 -3.86
CA THR A 194 -12.27 -3.64 -2.83
C THR A 194 -11.10 -4.56 -3.15
N TYR A 195 -10.21 -4.78 -2.20
CA TYR A 195 -9.10 -5.73 -2.37
C TYR A 195 -9.60 -7.12 -2.70
N ARG A 196 -8.96 -7.75 -3.67
CA ARG A 196 -9.33 -9.06 -4.20
C ARG A 196 -9.04 -10.19 -3.22
N ALA A 197 -9.66 -11.35 -3.46
CA ALA A 197 -9.69 -12.49 -2.54
C ALA A 197 -8.32 -13.02 -2.04
N PHE A 198 -7.26 -12.79 -2.82
CA PHE A 198 -5.91 -13.27 -2.47
C PHE A 198 -5.04 -12.23 -1.76
N SER A 199 -5.54 -11.00 -1.57
CA SER A 199 -4.85 -9.96 -0.82
C SER A 199 -4.99 -10.20 0.69
N VAL A 200 -3.96 -9.83 1.46
CA VAL A 200 -4.04 -9.76 2.94
C VAL A 200 -5.14 -8.79 3.42
N ASN A 201 -5.53 -7.85 2.55
CA ASN A 201 -6.60 -6.89 2.75
C ASN A 201 -7.92 -7.31 2.07
N ALA A 202 -8.06 -8.57 1.64
CA ALA A 202 -9.24 -9.05 0.92
C ALA A 202 -10.55 -8.60 1.59
N GLY A 203 -11.44 -8.05 0.79
CA GLY A 203 -12.72 -7.51 1.25
C GLY A 203 -12.67 -6.11 1.89
N LYS A 204 -11.49 -5.54 2.17
CA LYS A 204 -11.37 -4.16 2.64
C LYS A 204 -11.44 -3.18 1.46
N ARG A 205 -12.09 -2.06 1.69
CA ARG A 205 -12.14 -0.96 0.72
C ARG A 205 -10.84 -0.16 0.75
N TYR A 206 -10.48 0.43 -0.38
CA TYR A 206 -9.32 1.32 -0.53
C TYR A 206 -9.66 2.49 -1.45
N ILE A 207 -8.80 3.49 -1.49
CA ILE A 207 -8.86 4.65 -2.38
C ILE A 207 -7.56 4.75 -3.16
N TYR A 208 -7.60 5.30 -4.37
CA TYR A 208 -6.41 5.58 -5.18
C TYR A 208 -5.74 6.89 -4.78
N SER A 209 -6.51 7.87 -4.30
CA SER A 209 -5.98 9.13 -3.80
C SER A 209 -5.01 8.90 -2.64
N TYR A 210 -3.86 9.56 -2.66
CA TYR A 210 -2.84 9.38 -1.60
C TYR A 210 -2.09 10.68 -1.30
N ILE A 211 -1.46 10.70 -0.13
CA ILE A 211 -0.40 11.65 0.25
C ILE A 211 0.78 10.88 0.80
N MET A 212 2.00 11.33 0.49
CA MET A 212 3.23 10.71 1.00
C MET A 212 4.34 11.75 1.17
N GLU A 213 5.16 11.59 2.24
CA GLU A 213 6.40 12.34 2.38
C GLU A 213 7.43 11.86 1.35
N THR A 214 8.08 12.81 0.66
CA THR A 214 9.15 12.54 -0.29
C THR A 214 10.48 13.06 0.25
N GLY A 215 11.58 12.41 -0.10
CA GLY A 215 12.92 12.81 0.40
C GLY A 215 13.45 14.10 -0.22
N SER A 216 12.81 14.62 -1.29
CA SER A 216 13.22 15.83 -2.01
C SER A 216 12.10 16.36 -2.88
N SER A 217 12.18 17.65 -3.29
CA SER A 217 11.28 18.19 -4.29
C SER A 217 11.38 17.43 -5.63
N ARG A 218 10.23 17.19 -6.27
CA ARG A 218 10.16 16.61 -7.63
C ARG A 218 10.89 17.45 -8.65
N THR A 219 10.91 18.77 -8.49
CA THR A 219 11.62 19.70 -9.40
C THR A 219 13.14 19.51 -9.36
N ARG A 220 13.67 18.83 -8.32
CA ARG A 220 15.08 18.44 -8.22
C ARG A 220 15.36 17.00 -8.66
N ALA A 221 14.34 16.23 -8.98
CA ALA A 221 14.47 14.81 -9.35
C ALA A 221 14.99 14.60 -10.79
N ASN A 222 15.66 15.59 -11.39
CA ASN A 222 16.48 15.39 -12.59
C ASN A 222 17.80 14.64 -12.31
N THR A 223 18.02 14.17 -11.09
CA THR A 223 19.06 13.21 -10.80
C THR A 223 18.43 11.83 -10.76
N ARG A 224 18.56 11.13 -11.87
CA ARG A 224 18.23 9.73 -12.09
C ARG A 224 18.67 8.90 -10.89
N ALA A 225 17.75 8.62 -9.94
CA ALA A 225 17.99 7.66 -8.86
C ALA A 225 17.94 6.24 -9.46
N THR A 226 19.01 5.89 -10.20
CA THR A 226 19.10 4.62 -10.92
C THR A 226 19.48 3.46 -10.01
N SER A 227 19.73 3.72 -8.73
CA SER A 227 20.13 2.69 -7.78
C SER A 227 19.29 2.75 -6.51
N VAL A 228 18.72 1.64 -6.16
CA VAL A 228 18.03 1.39 -4.89
C VAL A 228 18.79 0.32 -4.09
N VAL A 229 18.54 0.28 -2.79
CA VAL A 229 19.13 -0.73 -1.90
C VAL A 229 18.04 -1.70 -1.46
N GLY A 230 18.31 -2.99 -1.56
CA GLY A 230 17.35 -4.01 -1.17
C GLY A 230 17.70 -5.41 -1.69
N SER A 231 16.72 -6.27 -1.71
CA SER A 231 16.85 -7.65 -2.22
C SER A 231 16.83 -7.74 -3.75
N GLY A 232 16.08 -6.84 -4.40
CA GLY A 232 15.78 -6.92 -5.84
C GLY A 232 14.69 -7.93 -6.19
N LEU A 233 13.99 -8.46 -5.20
CA LEU A 233 12.78 -9.24 -5.39
C LEU A 233 11.62 -8.30 -5.68
N GLY A 234 10.81 -8.64 -6.67
CA GLY A 234 9.61 -7.88 -7.02
C GLY A 234 8.41 -8.27 -6.17
N THR A 235 7.23 -8.38 -6.79
CA THR A 235 6.01 -8.75 -6.09
C THR A 235 5.99 -10.22 -5.69
N PHE A 236 5.24 -10.54 -4.62
CA PHE A 236 5.01 -11.91 -4.17
C PHE A 236 3.54 -12.28 -4.23
N PHE A 237 3.28 -13.53 -4.61
CA PHE A 237 1.97 -14.15 -4.51
C PHE A 237 2.01 -15.25 -3.46
N SER A 238 1.21 -15.11 -2.40
CA SER A 238 1.15 -16.10 -1.33
C SER A 238 0.06 -17.14 -1.57
N SER A 239 0.40 -18.40 -1.34
CA SER A 239 -0.58 -19.50 -1.38
C SER A 239 -0.18 -20.64 -0.47
N TYR A 240 -1.16 -21.45 -0.04
CA TYR A 240 -0.86 -22.70 0.63
C TYR A 240 -0.17 -23.69 -0.30
N MET A 241 0.88 -24.33 0.20
CA MET A 241 1.50 -25.47 -0.47
C MET A 241 0.61 -26.72 -0.32
N PRO A 242 0.87 -27.80 -1.09
CA PRO A 242 0.06 -29.01 -1.05
C PRO A 242 -0.11 -29.65 0.33
N ASP A 243 0.83 -29.43 1.26
CA ASP A 243 0.75 -29.89 2.66
C ASP A 243 -0.28 -29.11 3.50
N LYS A 244 -0.88 -28.04 2.96
CA LYS A 244 -1.87 -27.17 3.58
C LYS A 244 -1.42 -26.44 4.87
N THR A 245 -0.15 -26.51 5.21
CA THR A 245 0.47 -25.90 6.40
C THR A 245 1.52 -24.88 6.02
N THR A 246 2.33 -25.17 5.01
CA THR A 246 3.34 -24.27 4.47
C THR A 246 2.69 -23.22 3.59
N ILE A 247 3.08 -21.95 3.77
CA ILE A 247 2.78 -20.86 2.83
C ILE A 247 3.97 -20.69 1.89
N GLY A 248 3.71 -20.75 0.58
CA GLY A 248 4.69 -20.42 -0.44
C GLY A 248 4.53 -18.96 -0.89
N LEU A 249 5.63 -18.24 -1.01
CA LEU A 249 5.70 -16.91 -1.62
C LEU A 249 6.29 -17.03 -3.02
N ALA A 250 5.43 -17.07 -4.03
CA ALA A 250 5.87 -17.10 -5.43
C ALA A 250 6.42 -15.73 -5.86
N ILE A 251 7.63 -15.73 -6.41
CA ILE A 251 8.29 -14.52 -6.91
C ILE A 251 7.65 -14.11 -8.23
N GLY A 252 7.08 -12.91 -8.30
CA GLY A 252 6.47 -12.35 -9.49
C GLY A 252 7.52 -11.93 -10.54
N TYR A 253 8.61 -11.27 -10.07
CA TYR A 253 9.76 -10.93 -10.91
C TYR A 253 11.00 -10.66 -10.04
N VAL A 254 12.15 -10.61 -10.70
CA VAL A 254 13.45 -10.29 -10.09
C VAL A 254 14.09 -9.21 -10.96
N TYR A 255 14.59 -8.14 -10.35
CA TYR A 255 15.31 -7.10 -11.08
C TYR A 255 16.65 -7.62 -11.61
N LEU A 256 17.03 -7.15 -12.80
CA LEU A 256 18.30 -7.50 -13.42
C LEU A 256 19.48 -7.01 -12.57
N GLU A 257 20.54 -7.79 -12.53
CA GLU A 257 21.77 -7.52 -11.76
C GLU A 257 21.56 -7.28 -10.26
N SER A 258 20.35 -7.56 -9.77
CA SER A 258 20.02 -7.42 -8.35
C SER A 258 20.67 -8.50 -7.48
N PRO A 259 20.72 -8.31 -6.15
CA PRO A 259 21.12 -9.34 -5.21
C PRO A 259 20.36 -10.67 -5.36
N ALA A 260 19.05 -10.61 -5.63
CA ALA A 260 18.22 -11.80 -5.81
C ALA A 260 18.60 -12.58 -7.09
N GLU A 261 18.85 -11.87 -8.19
CA GLU A 261 19.30 -12.51 -9.42
C GLU A 261 20.70 -13.15 -9.24
N LYS A 262 21.63 -12.42 -8.60
CA LYS A 262 22.97 -12.94 -8.29
C LYS A 262 22.93 -14.14 -7.36
N ALA A 263 21.94 -14.22 -6.47
CA ALA A 263 21.66 -15.40 -5.65
C ALA A 263 21.00 -16.55 -6.43
N GLY A 264 20.71 -16.37 -7.72
CA GLY A 264 20.13 -17.37 -8.61
C GLY A 264 18.61 -17.55 -8.44
N LEU A 265 17.93 -16.64 -7.74
CA LEU A 265 16.48 -16.60 -7.64
C LEU A 265 15.87 -16.10 -8.95
N ARG A 266 14.69 -16.61 -9.30
CA ARG A 266 14.02 -16.32 -10.57
C ARG A 266 12.53 -16.12 -10.35
N ARG A 267 11.89 -15.46 -11.31
CA ARG A 267 10.44 -15.45 -11.42
C ARG A 267 9.87 -16.86 -11.38
N GLY A 268 8.83 -17.06 -10.60
CA GLY A 268 8.15 -18.36 -10.44
C GLY A 268 8.78 -19.30 -9.41
N ASP A 269 9.95 -18.96 -8.84
CA ASP A 269 10.42 -19.63 -7.64
C ASP A 269 9.45 -19.37 -6.48
N VAL A 270 9.21 -20.37 -5.66
CA VAL A 270 8.33 -20.28 -4.50
C VAL A 270 9.15 -20.37 -3.24
N ILE A 271 9.33 -19.25 -2.53
CA ILE A 271 10.03 -19.22 -1.25
C ILE A 271 9.15 -19.92 -0.21
N VAL A 272 9.71 -20.91 0.47
CA VAL A 272 9.01 -21.74 1.48
C VAL A 272 9.68 -21.66 2.85
N ALA A 273 10.91 -21.16 2.93
CA ALA A 273 11.64 -20.97 4.18
C ALA A 273 12.60 -19.78 4.11
N VAL A 274 12.77 -19.08 5.23
CA VAL A 274 13.77 -18.00 5.42
C VAL A 274 14.52 -18.25 6.70
N ASN A 275 15.88 -18.25 6.62
CA ASN A 275 16.78 -18.49 7.76
C ASN A 275 16.50 -19.80 8.50
N GLY A 276 16.10 -20.84 7.76
CA GLY A 276 15.74 -22.15 8.31
C GLY A 276 14.32 -22.27 8.88
N THR A 277 13.58 -21.16 8.93
CA THR A 277 12.19 -21.16 9.41
C THR A 277 11.23 -21.35 8.23
N THR A 278 10.43 -22.41 8.27
CA THR A 278 9.37 -22.67 7.27
C THR A 278 8.28 -21.61 7.37
N LEU A 279 7.83 -21.10 6.22
CA LEU A 279 6.77 -20.12 6.15
C LEU A 279 5.40 -20.77 6.39
N ASN A 280 4.59 -20.15 7.23
CA ASN A 280 3.25 -20.60 7.58
C ASN A 280 2.31 -19.40 7.78
N LYS A 281 1.04 -19.66 8.10
CA LYS A 281 0.02 -18.61 8.25
C LYS A 281 0.38 -17.53 9.27
N SER A 282 1.15 -17.84 10.31
CA SER A 282 1.48 -16.89 11.38
C SER A 282 2.71 -16.02 11.09
N ASN A 283 3.60 -16.43 10.18
CA ASN A 283 4.89 -15.75 9.99
C ASN A 283 5.17 -15.25 8.55
N TYR A 284 4.44 -15.73 7.52
CA TYR A 284 4.78 -15.42 6.12
C TYR A 284 4.75 -13.92 5.80
N GLN A 285 3.82 -13.17 6.39
CA GLN A 285 3.70 -11.72 6.15
C GLN A 285 4.92 -10.96 6.67
N GLN A 286 5.40 -11.32 7.86
CA GLN A 286 6.61 -10.76 8.44
C GLN A 286 7.81 -11.01 7.53
N TYR A 287 8.02 -12.27 7.10
CA TYR A 287 9.15 -12.59 6.22
C TYR A 287 9.01 -11.97 4.84
N MET A 288 7.82 -11.91 4.28
CA MET A 288 7.56 -11.19 3.03
C MET A 288 7.96 -9.71 3.14
N SER A 289 7.52 -9.03 4.19
CA SER A 289 7.90 -7.65 4.50
C SER A 289 9.42 -7.50 4.68
N THR A 290 10.03 -8.39 5.46
CA THR A 290 11.48 -8.37 5.71
C THR A 290 12.27 -8.48 4.40
N LEU A 291 11.92 -9.42 3.52
CA LEU A 291 12.61 -9.61 2.22
C LEU A 291 12.38 -8.43 1.26
N PHE A 292 11.20 -7.81 1.31
CA PHE A 292 10.83 -6.72 0.43
C PHE A 292 11.49 -5.39 0.84
N TYR A 293 11.58 -5.12 2.16
CA TYR A 293 12.08 -3.86 2.71
C TYR A 293 13.46 -3.95 3.35
N ALA A 294 14.17 -5.04 3.14
CA ALA A 294 15.51 -5.24 3.68
C ALA A 294 16.46 -4.09 3.29
N GLY A 295 17.22 -3.62 4.25
CA GLY A 295 18.30 -2.65 4.06
C GLY A 295 19.50 -3.24 3.31
N GLY A 296 20.60 -2.50 3.20
CA GLY A 296 21.82 -3.01 2.57
C GLY A 296 22.65 -3.86 3.52
N GLY A 297 23.24 -4.95 3.01
CA GLY A 297 24.13 -5.83 3.75
C GLY A 297 23.44 -6.90 4.59
N GLU A 298 22.10 -6.96 4.57
CA GLU A 298 21.37 -8.02 5.26
C GLU A 298 21.47 -9.34 4.49
N THR A 299 21.67 -10.45 5.22
CA THR A 299 21.85 -11.77 4.62
C THR A 299 20.77 -12.73 5.06
N PHE A 300 20.16 -13.40 4.08
CA PHE A 300 19.06 -14.34 4.27
C PHE A 300 19.40 -15.68 3.61
N LYS A 301 19.22 -16.77 4.34
CA LYS A 301 19.20 -18.12 3.76
C LYS A 301 17.80 -18.42 3.26
N ILE A 302 17.63 -18.53 1.95
CA ILE A 302 16.33 -18.73 1.28
C ILE A 302 16.17 -20.19 0.89
N GLY A 303 15.14 -20.84 1.42
CA GLY A 303 14.66 -22.13 0.92
C GLY A 303 13.53 -21.91 -0.09
N TYR A 304 13.64 -22.47 -1.27
CA TYR A 304 12.66 -22.27 -2.33
C TYR A 304 12.35 -23.56 -3.10
N ARG A 305 11.21 -23.58 -3.79
CA ARG A 305 10.82 -24.60 -4.77
C ARG A 305 10.78 -23.99 -6.15
N ARG A 306 11.33 -24.72 -7.13
CA ARG A 306 11.41 -24.31 -8.54
C ARG A 306 10.79 -25.35 -9.43
N LYS A 307 9.93 -24.90 -10.37
CA LYS A 307 9.45 -25.76 -11.47
C LYS A 307 10.54 -25.84 -12.53
N ILE A 308 10.97 -27.07 -12.83
CA ILE A 308 11.92 -27.37 -13.90
C ILE A 308 11.19 -28.24 -14.93
N PHE A 309 11.24 -27.84 -16.20
CA PHE A 309 10.65 -28.63 -17.28
C PHE A 309 11.51 -29.86 -17.58
N ASP A 310 10.92 -31.03 -17.53
CA ASP A 310 11.55 -32.30 -17.95
C ASP A 310 11.17 -32.59 -19.38
N GLU A 311 12.11 -32.42 -20.31
CA GLU A 311 11.90 -32.63 -21.74
C GLU A 311 11.55 -34.11 -22.07
N ASN A 312 12.06 -35.05 -21.26
CA ASN A 312 11.82 -36.48 -21.51
C ASN A 312 10.38 -36.90 -21.19
N ARG A 313 9.77 -36.28 -20.18
CA ARG A 313 8.40 -36.58 -19.76
C ARG A 313 7.38 -35.58 -20.29
N GLY A 314 7.81 -34.46 -20.86
CA GLY A 314 6.95 -33.37 -21.30
C GLY A 314 6.17 -32.71 -20.17
N GLY A 315 6.72 -32.69 -18.94
CA GLY A 315 6.09 -32.16 -17.74
C GLY A 315 7.06 -31.36 -16.87
N TYR A 316 6.58 -30.87 -15.71
CA TYR A 316 7.39 -30.10 -14.77
C TYR A 316 7.70 -30.91 -13.51
N ASP A 317 8.94 -30.89 -13.07
CA ASP A 317 9.36 -31.30 -11.74
C ASP A 317 9.38 -30.11 -10.79
N LEU A 318 9.05 -30.37 -9.54
CA LEU A 318 9.21 -29.40 -8.46
C LEU A 318 10.47 -29.76 -7.67
N VAL A 319 11.50 -28.92 -7.79
CA VAL A 319 12.81 -29.15 -7.18
C VAL A 319 13.00 -28.18 -6.03
N ASP A 320 13.39 -28.71 -4.88
CA ASP A 320 13.77 -27.92 -3.70
C ASP A 320 15.18 -27.38 -3.86
N GLY A 321 15.36 -26.11 -3.52
CA GLY A 321 16.65 -25.41 -3.55
C GLY A 321 16.87 -24.56 -2.34
N THR A 322 18.14 -24.23 -2.09
CA THR A 322 18.55 -23.24 -1.08
C THR A 322 19.59 -22.32 -1.68
N THR A 323 19.51 -21.04 -1.30
CA THR A 323 20.52 -20.05 -1.68
C THR A 323 20.72 -19.03 -0.56
N THR A 324 21.81 -18.28 -0.62
CA THR A 324 22.06 -17.15 0.26
C THR A 324 21.87 -15.86 -0.52
N LEU A 325 20.98 -15.00 -0.05
CA LEU A 325 20.69 -13.69 -0.59
C LEU A 325 21.28 -12.63 0.36
N THR A 326 22.25 -11.85 -0.12
CA THR A 326 22.75 -10.68 0.62
C THR A 326 22.30 -9.42 -0.11
N THR A 327 21.53 -8.57 0.56
CA THR A 327 20.97 -7.34 -0.01
C THR A 327 22.05 -6.31 -0.34
N GLY A 328 21.78 -5.47 -1.32
CA GLY A 328 22.74 -4.47 -1.80
C GLY A 328 22.13 -3.51 -2.80
N SER A 329 22.96 -2.69 -3.42
CA SER A 329 22.52 -1.75 -4.44
C SER A 329 22.26 -2.44 -5.78
N TYR A 330 21.20 -2.03 -6.47
CA TYR A 330 20.88 -2.49 -7.83
C TYR A 330 20.08 -1.41 -8.59
N ASN A 331 20.04 -1.52 -9.91
CA ASN A 331 19.22 -0.65 -10.76
C ASN A 331 17.75 -1.17 -10.76
N ASN A 332 16.81 -0.30 -10.41
CA ASN A 332 15.37 -0.59 -10.41
C ASN A 332 14.67 -0.19 -11.71
N SER A 333 15.38 -0.27 -12.85
CA SER A 333 14.77 0.05 -14.15
C SER A 333 13.43 -0.67 -14.32
N PRO A 334 12.38 0.03 -14.77
CA PRO A 334 11.10 -0.60 -15.08
C PRO A 334 11.16 -1.48 -16.33
N ILE A 335 12.22 -1.40 -17.13
CA ILE A 335 12.47 -2.29 -18.26
C ILE A 335 13.14 -3.54 -17.73
N LEU A 336 12.33 -4.54 -17.43
CA LEU A 336 12.84 -5.81 -16.88
C LEU A 336 13.46 -6.69 -17.95
N ASN A 337 12.94 -6.63 -19.17
CA ASN A 337 13.48 -7.39 -20.30
C ASN A 337 13.05 -6.74 -21.61
N SER A 338 13.96 -6.74 -22.59
CA SER A 338 13.67 -6.44 -23.98
C SER A 338 14.43 -7.42 -24.88
N MET A 339 13.74 -8.03 -25.83
CA MET A 339 14.36 -9.00 -26.73
C MET A 339 13.65 -9.06 -28.08
N PHE A 340 14.35 -9.63 -29.05
CA PHE A 340 13.80 -9.97 -30.37
C PHE A 340 13.47 -11.45 -30.41
N ILE A 341 12.25 -11.77 -30.82
CA ILE A 341 11.79 -13.16 -31.00
C ILE A 341 11.73 -13.44 -32.49
N LYS A 342 12.28 -14.59 -32.86
CA LYS A 342 12.28 -15.07 -34.25
C LYS A 342 10.91 -15.67 -34.61
N ASP A 343 10.26 -15.10 -35.62
CA ASP A 343 9.11 -15.73 -36.21
C ASP A 343 9.57 -17.00 -36.97
N LYS A 344 9.07 -18.14 -36.53
CA LYS A 344 9.43 -19.45 -37.10
C LYS A 344 8.97 -19.62 -38.54
N LYS A 345 7.89 -18.94 -38.95
CA LYS A 345 7.34 -19.02 -40.32
C LYS A 345 8.16 -18.19 -41.28
N GLU A 346 8.48 -16.98 -40.94
CA GLU A 346 9.25 -16.05 -41.74
C GLU A 346 10.76 -16.21 -41.58
N ASN A 347 11.19 -16.98 -40.56
CA ASN A 347 12.60 -17.17 -40.19
C ASN A 347 13.35 -15.83 -39.90
N LYS A 348 12.64 -14.82 -39.40
CA LYS A 348 13.15 -13.45 -39.11
C LYS A 348 12.90 -13.08 -37.66
N PHE A 349 13.77 -12.23 -37.09
CA PHE A 349 13.57 -11.62 -35.78
C PHE A 349 12.72 -10.36 -35.97
N ASN A 350 11.42 -10.53 -36.16
CA ASN A 350 10.47 -9.46 -36.45
C ASN A 350 9.44 -9.22 -35.32
N ILE A 351 9.57 -9.91 -34.19
CA ILE A 351 8.73 -9.71 -33.01
C ILE A 351 9.57 -9.10 -31.90
N GLY A 352 9.20 -7.91 -31.44
CA GLY A 352 9.73 -7.31 -30.22
C GLY A 352 8.98 -7.90 -28.99
N TYR A 353 9.71 -8.13 -27.92
CA TYR A 353 9.14 -8.47 -26.61
C TYR A 353 9.68 -7.50 -25.57
N LEU A 354 8.79 -6.82 -24.87
CA LEU A 354 9.13 -5.84 -23.82
C LEU A 354 8.37 -6.17 -22.53
N VAL A 355 9.11 -6.39 -21.44
CA VAL A 355 8.56 -6.46 -20.09
C VAL A 355 8.76 -5.12 -19.41
N TYR A 356 7.66 -4.41 -19.15
CA TYR A 356 7.67 -3.05 -18.67
C TYR A 356 6.86 -2.92 -17.37
N LEU A 357 7.53 -2.57 -16.27
CA LEU A 357 6.97 -2.62 -14.91
C LEU A 357 6.31 -1.32 -14.45
N GLY A 358 6.52 -0.20 -15.15
CA GLY A 358 5.97 1.09 -14.73
C GLY A 358 6.40 2.24 -15.63
N PHE A 359 5.55 3.26 -15.75
CA PHE A 359 5.80 4.46 -16.53
C PHE A 359 6.48 5.53 -15.67
N ASP A 360 7.76 5.29 -15.32
CA ASP A 360 8.58 6.19 -14.52
C ASP A 360 9.38 7.15 -15.40
N LEU A 361 9.14 8.45 -15.25
CA LEU A 361 9.82 9.52 -16.01
C LEU A 361 11.35 9.50 -15.84
N ASN A 362 11.87 8.99 -14.75
CA ASN A 362 13.32 8.87 -14.56
C ASN A 362 13.98 7.90 -15.55
N PHE A 363 13.19 7.02 -16.18
CA PHE A 363 13.64 6.03 -17.16
C PHE A 363 13.08 6.28 -18.57
N GLU A 364 12.66 7.51 -18.86
CA GLU A 364 12.13 7.89 -20.17
C GLU A 364 13.12 7.57 -21.31
N GLU A 365 14.40 7.92 -21.14
CA GLU A 365 15.43 7.67 -22.13
C GLU A 365 15.71 6.18 -22.35
N ASP A 366 15.56 5.36 -21.31
CA ASP A 366 15.70 3.90 -21.43
C ASP A 366 14.56 3.30 -22.25
N LEU A 367 13.32 3.79 -22.05
CA LEU A 367 12.19 3.37 -22.89
C LEU A 367 12.39 3.79 -24.34
N LYS A 368 12.76 5.06 -24.60
CA LYS A 368 13.05 5.55 -25.94
C LYS A 368 14.15 4.73 -26.61
N TYR A 369 15.21 4.42 -25.88
CA TYR A 369 16.31 3.59 -26.42
C TYR A 369 15.80 2.22 -26.88
N VAL A 370 15.00 1.51 -26.08
CA VAL A 370 14.43 0.20 -26.45
C VAL A 370 13.52 0.33 -27.67
N ILE A 371 12.68 1.35 -27.72
CA ILE A 371 11.79 1.59 -28.88
C ILE A 371 12.61 1.84 -30.15
N GLN A 372 13.70 2.63 -30.07
CA GLN A 372 14.60 2.86 -31.19
C GLN A 372 15.30 1.57 -31.65
N GLN A 373 15.69 0.67 -30.73
CA GLN A 373 16.23 -0.65 -31.11
C GLN A 373 15.18 -1.47 -31.89
N PHE A 374 13.95 -1.51 -31.41
CA PHE A 374 12.86 -2.19 -32.11
C PHE A 374 12.60 -1.61 -33.51
N LYS A 375 12.63 -0.30 -33.64
CA LYS A 375 12.50 0.39 -34.92
C LYS A 375 13.65 0.04 -35.88
N THR A 376 14.89 0.08 -35.40
CA THR A 376 16.10 -0.21 -36.18
C THR A 376 16.09 -1.63 -36.72
N GLU A 377 15.68 -2.61 -35.92
CA GLU A 377 15.55 -4.02 -36.29
C GLU A 377 14.31 -4.29 -37.16
N GLY A 378 13.42 -3.30 -37.29
CA GLY A 378 12.25 -3.39 -38.17
C GLY A 378 11.24 -4.44 -37.70
N ILE A 379 10.92 -4.48 -36.41
CA ILE A 379 9.87 -5.38 -35.90
C ILE A 379 8.53 -5.06 -36.58
N THR A 380 7.70 -6.07 -36.78
CA THR A 380 6.34 -5.92 -37.34
C THR A 380 5.25 -6.20 -36.32
N ASP A 381 5.62 -6.83 -35.23
CA ASP A 381 4.75 -7.18 -34.11
C ASP A 381 5.43 -6.90 -32.78
N LEU A 382 4.64 -6.51 -31.78
CA LEU A 382 5.10 -6.28 -30.42
C LEU A 382 4.30 -7.13 -29.44
N ILE A 383 5.03 -7.79 -28.53
CA ILE A 383 4.48 -8.37 -27.32
C ILE A 383 4.89 -7.45 -26.17
N LEU A 384 3.91 -6.76 -25.58
CA LEU A 384 4.10 -5.86 -24.47
C LEU A 384 3.58 -6.51 -23.18
N ASP A 385 4.49 -6.83 -22.26
CA ASP A 385 4.17 -7.49 -21.00
C ASP A 385 4.01 -6.44 -19.88
N LEU A 386 2.76 -6.18 -19.52
CA LEU A 386 2.36 -5.21 -18.49
C LEU A 386 1.81 -5.89 -17.23
N ARG A 387 2.07 -7.18 -17.03
CA ARG A 387 1.48 -7.96 -15.91
C ARG A 387 1.75 -7.39 -14.52
N PHE A 388 2.80 -6.62 -14.33
CA PHE A 388 3.17 -6.00 -13.05
C PHE A 388 3.28 -4.49 -13.18
N ASN A 389 2.61 -3.90 -14.16
CA ASN A 389 2.67 -2.46 -14.44
C ASN A 389 1.42 -1.76 -13.90
N ASN A 390 1.54 -1.14 -12.74
CA ASN A 390 0.46 -0.39 -12.07
C ASN A 390 0.20 1.00 -12.69
N GLY A 391 0.85 1.32 -13.82
CA GLY A 391 0.70 2.62 -14.48
C GLY A 391 1.89 3.56 -14.25
N GLY A 392 1.61 4.84 -14.09
CA GLY A 392 2.58 5.93 -13.92
C GLY A 392 2.28 7.12 -14.83
N SER A 393 3.30 7.67 -15.50
CA SER A 393 3.18 8.84 -16.35
C SER A 393 2.27 8.60 -17.56
N VAL A 394 1.24 9.43 -17.69
CA VAL A 394 0.38 9.48 -18.88
C VAL A 394 1.18 9.86 -20.12
N GLU A 395 2.20 10.72 -19.98
CA GLU A 395 3.04 11.15 -21.08
C GLU A 395 3.87 10.00 -21.67
N LEU A 396 4.49 9.17 -20.82
CA LEU A 396 5.22 7.97 -21.28
C LEU A 396 4.29 6.92 -21.89
N ALA A 397 3.10 6.74 -21.33
CA ALA A 397 2.11 5.85 -21.90
C ALA A 397 1.65 6.32 -23.28
N ARG A 398 1.41 7.63 -23.43
CA ARG A 398 1.09 8.27 -24.70
C ARG A 398 2.22 8.09 -25.73
N TYR A 399 3.48 8.34 -25.34
CA TYR A 399 4.63 8.15 -26.21
C TYR A 399 4.74 6.70 -26.72
N LEU A 400 4.60 5.71 -25.82
CA LEU A 400 4.63 4.29 -26.20
C LEU A 400 3.44 3.93 -27.11
N ALA A 401 2.24 4.42 -26.80
CA ALA A 401 1.05 4.21 -27.64
C ALA A 401 1.20 4.86 -29.02
N ALA A 402 1.76 6.07 -29.09
CA ALA A 402 2.06 6.76 -30.34
C ALA A 402 3.09 6.00 -31.21
N SER A 403 4.13 5.45 -30.56
CA SER A 403 5.13 4.62 -31.24
C SER A 403 4.53 3.33 -31.80
N ILE A 404 3.56 2.73 -31.10
CA ILE A 404 2.83 1.53 -31.54
C ILE A 404 1.87 1.88 -32.69
N ALA A 405 1.07 2.95 -32.53
CA ALA A 405 0.04 3.33 -33.50
C ALA A 405 0.61 3.85 -34.82
N GLY A 406 1.79 4.47 -34.75
CA GLY A 406 2.45 5.06 -35.91
C GLY A 406 2.00 6.48 -36.24
N THR A 407 2.74 7.11 -37.18
CA THR A 407 2.59 8.54 -37.53
C THR A 407 1.24 8.88 -38.15
N SER A 408 0.52 7.92 -38.75
CA SER A 408 -0.82 8.14 -39.32
C SER A 408 -1.86 8.52 -38.24
N HIS A 409 -1.63 8.16 -36.99
CA HIS A 409 -2.53 8.40 -35.87
C HIS A 409 -2.14 9.59 -35.00
N ARG A 410 -1.15 10.37 -35.39
CA ARG A 410 -0.61 11.51 -34.62
C ARG A 410 -1.68 12.51 -34.16
N SER A 411 -2.66 12.81 -35.02
CA SER A 411 -3.73 13.76 -34.72
C SER A 411 -4.94 13.16 -34.04
N ASP A 412 -5.00 11.83 -33.93
CA ASP A 412 -6.11 11.15 -33.31
C ASP A 412 -6.10 11.33 -31.77
N VAL A 413 -7.27 11.21 -31.15
CA VAL A 413 -7.40 11.33 -29.70
C VAL A 413 -6.88 10.06 -29.03
N PHE A 414 -5.85 10.19 -28.19
CA PHE A 414 -5.36 9.13 -27.31
C PHE A 414 -6.29 8.97 -26.11
N MET A 415 -6.62 10.09 -25.47
CA MET A 415 -7.60 10.12 -24.39
C MET A 415 -8.30 11.47 -24.30
N ARG A 416 -9.55 11.47 -23.86
CA ARG A 416 -10.29 12.61 -23.36
C ARG A 416 -10.25 12.59 -21.84
N MET A 417 -9.82 13.67 -21.25
CA MET A 417 -9.76 13.87 -19.81
C MET A 417 -10.96 14.69 -19.38
N GLN A 418 -11.84 14.09 -18.61
CA GLN A 418 -13.02 14.75 -18.05
C GLN A 418 -12.77 15.08 -16.58
N ARG A 419 -12.73 16.38 -16.26
CA ARG A 419 -12.67 16.89 -14.89
C ARG A 419 -14.07 17.21 -14.36
N ASN A 420 -14.17 17.40 -13.07
CA ASN A 420 -15.42 17.81 -12.43
C ASN A 420 -15.86 19.25 -12.85
N SER A 421 -14.94 20.09 -13.28
CA SER A 421 -15.23 21.47 -13.69
C SER A 421 -14.40 21.86 -14.90
N GLY A 422 -14.95 22.71 -15.76
CA GLY A 422 -14.30 23.17 -16.98
C GLY A 422 -14.64 22.32 -18.21
N ALA A 423 -14.00 22.64 -19.32
CA ALA A 423 -14.12 21.88 -20.55
C ALA A 423 -13.26 20.63 -20.50
N ASP A 424 -13.70 19.58 -21.19
CA ASP A 424 -12.91 18.37 -21.38
C ASP A 424 -11.62 18.70 -22.14
N GLU A 425 -10.53 18.05 -21.73
CA GLU A 425 -9.25 18.14 -22.39
C GLU A 425 -9.00 16.93 -23.28
N TYR A 426 -8.56 17.16 -24.53
CA TYR A 426 -8.28 16.11 -25.50
C TYR A 426 -6.77 15.96 -25.69
N ILE A 427 -6.22 14.86 -25.21
CA ILE A 427 -4.83 14.50 -25.40
C ILE A 427 -4.73 13.62 -26.65
N ARG A 428 -3.92 14.06 -27.62
CA ARG A 428 -3.71 13.34 -28.87
C ARG A 428 -2.51 12.42 -28.77
N PHE A 429 -2.43 11.42 -29.67
CA PHE A 429 -1.25 10.53 -29.73
C PHE A 429 0.05 11.35 -29.87
N GLY A 430 0.08 12.33 -30.77
CA GLY A 430 1.27 13.17 -30.96
C GLY A 430 2.46 12.40 -31.53
N ASP A 431 3.66 12.83 -31.16
CA ASP A 431 4.89 12.22 -31.65
C ASP A 431 5.27 10.97 -30.87
N GLY A 432 5.72 9.95 -31.60
CA GLY A 432 6.33 8.72 -31.14
C GLY A 432 7.34 8.22 -32.17
N ASP A 433 8.12 7.21 -31.84
CA ASP A 433 9.00 6.51 -32.77
C ASP A 433 8.20 5.48 -33.55
N ASP A 434 7.82 5.80 -34.76
CA ASP A 434 6.98 4.92 -35.60
C ASP A 434 7.59 3.52 -35.78
N LEU A 435 6.99 2.54 -35.12
CA LEU A 435 7.38 1.12 -35.21
C LEU A 435 6.74 0.43 -36.41
N ASN A 436 5.79 1.08 -37.10
CA ASN A 436 5.08 0.51 -38.25
C ASN A 436 4.47 -0.87 -37.97
N LEU A 437 3.88 -1.04 -36.79
CA LEU A 437 3.33 -2.33 -36.35
C LEU A 437 1.99 -2.64 -37.03
N LYS A 438 1.72 -3.93 -37.26
CA LYS A 438 0.42 -4.41 -37.71
C LYS A 438 -0.56 -4.66 -36.59
N SER A 439 -0.04 -4.98 -35.41
CA SER A 439 -0.82 -5.29 -34.20
C SER A 439 0.07 -5.28 -32.97
N VAL A 440 -0.54 -5.14 -31.80
CA VAL A 440 0.13 -5.34 -30.51
C VAL A 440 -0.55 -6.46 -29.72
N ARG A 441 0.27 -7.25 -29.05
CA ARG A 441 -0.17 -8.28 -28.09
C ARG A 441 0.23 -7.81 -26.71
N ILE A 442 -0.75 -7.63 -25.83
CA ILE A 442 -0.49 -7.15 -24.47
C ILE A 442 -0.77 -8.29 -23.51
N ILE A 443 0.23 -8.60 -22.67
CA ILE A 443 0.06 -9.55 -21.57
C ILE A 443 -0.26 -8.72 -20.32
N CYS A 444 -1.43 -8.97 -19.73
CA CYS A 444 -1.94 -8.23 -18.59
C CYS A 444 -2.31 -9.14 -17.42
N SER A 445 -2.45 -8.54 -16.26
CA SER A 445 -2.94 -9.18 -15.04
C SER A 445 -3.75 -8.18 -14.23
N GLU A 446 -4.20 -8.60 -13.07
CA GLU A 446 -4.88 -7.76 -12.09
C GLU A 446 -4.02 -6.60 -11.55
N GLU A 447 -2.70 -6.67 -11.76
CA GLU A 447 -1.75 -5.60 -11.43
C GLU A 447 -1.59 -4.59 -12.58
N THR A 448 -2.16 -4.86 -13.76
CA THR A 448 -2.13 -3.93 -14.90
C THR A 448 -3.15 -2.83 -14.68
N ALA A 449 -2.70 -1.59 -14.46
CA ALA A 449 -3.57 -0.49 -14.03
C ALA A 449 -3.26 0.85 -14.70
N SER A 450 -4.25 1.77 -14.69
CA SER A 450 -4.06 3.21 -14.96
C SER A 450 -3.41 3.48 -16.33
N ALA A 451 -2.21 4.07 -16.39
CA ALA A 451 -1.49 4.38 -17.64
C ALA A 451 -1.31 3.14 -18.56
N SER A 452 -1.20 1.93 -17.98
CA SER A 452 -1.20 0.68 -18.75
C SER A 452 -2.54 0.43 -19.45
N GLU A 453 -3.64 0.70 -18.76
CA GLU A 453 -4.99 0.57 -19.32
C GLU A 453 -5.30 1.67 -20.34
N LEU A 454 -4.70 2.87 -20.17
CA LEU A 454 -4.80 3.95 -21.16
C LEU A 454 -4.20 3.55 -22.51
N ILE A 455 -3.09 2.80 -22.55
CA ILE A 455 -2.54 2.28 -23.81
C ILE A 455 -3.55 1.35 -24.50
N ILE A 456 -4.14 0.42 -23.75
CA ILE A 456 -5.13 -0.52 -24.29
C ILE A 456 -6.35 0.25 -24.81
N SER A 457 -6.89 1.15 -23.99
CA SER A 457 -8.08 1.94 -24.30
C SER A 457 -7.83 2.89 -25.48
N GLY A 458 -6.72 3.63 -25.47
CA GLY A 458 -6.38 4.59 -26.54
C GLY A 458 -6.19 3.91 -27.89
N LEU A 459 -5.44 2.82 -27.95
CA LEU A 459 -5.24 2.06 -29.19
C LEU A 459 -6.56 1.46 -29.72
N ARG A 460 -7.42 0.95 -28.84
CA ARG A 460 -8.77 0.48 -29.24
C ARG A 460 -9.67 1.62 -29.72
N GLY A 461 -9.47 2.82 -29.17
CA GLY A 461 -10.21 4.03 -29.57
C GLY A 461 -10.03 4.39 -31.05
N ILE A 462 -8.88 4.07 -31.61
CA ILE A 462 -8.54 4.32 -33.04
C ILE A 462 -8.61 3.04 -33.90
N ASP A 463 -9.24 1.97 -33.41
CA ASP A 463 -9.35 0.69 -34.08
C ASP A 463 -8.00 0.00 -34.37
N PHE A 464 -6.94 0.38 -33.68
CA PHE A 464 -5.66 -0.34 -33.79
C PHE A 464 -5.80 -1.75 -33.23
N PRO A 465 -5.28 -2.80 -33.93
CA PRO A 465 -5.47 -4.19 -33.50
C PRO A 465 -4.72 -4.53 -32.20
N VAL A 466 -5.44 -4.62 -31.10
CA VAL A 466 -4.92 -5.00 -29.76
C VAL A 466 -5.48 -6.35 -29.36
N LYS A 467 -4.58 -7.31 -29.04
CA LYS A 467 -4.94 -8.61 -28.48
C LYS A 467 -4.44 -8.72 -27.05
N LEU A 468 -5.33 -9.02 -26.11
CA LEU A 468 -5.00 -9.21 -24.70
C LEU A 468 -4.81 -10.69 -24.35
N PHE A 469 -3.87 -10.96 -23.48
CA PHE A 469 -3.56 -12.27 -22.92
C PHE A 469 -3.35 -12.14 -21.42
N GLY A 470 -3.90 -13.08 -20.64
CA GLY A 470 -3.74 -13.08 -19.18
C GLY A 470 -5.07 -13.00 -18.45
N SER A 471 -5.10 -12.26 -17.35
CA SER A 471 -6.32 -11.99 -16.59
C SER A 471 -6.82 -10.57 -16.83
N ARG A 472 -8.01 -10.28 -16.33
CA ARG A 472 -8.61 -8.94 -16.31
C ARG A 472 -7.66 -7.96 -15.62
N THR A 473 -7.62 -6.72 -16.10
CA THR A 473 -6.84 -5.61 -15.51
C THR A 473 -7.48 -5.07 -14.24
N GLU A 474 -6.84 -4.10 -13.56
CA GLU A 474 -7.34 -3.49 -12.31
C GLU A 474 -8.67 -2.77 -12.50
N GLY A 475 -8.82 -1.98 -13.56
CA GLY A 475 -10.00 -1.18 -13.79
C GLY A 475 -9.88 0.28 -13.31
N LYS A 476 -8.68 0.83 -13.21
CA LYS A 476 -8.45 2.21 -12.81
C LYS A 476 -8.66 3.17 -13.98
N ASN A 477 -9.91 3.54 -14.22
CA ASN A 477 -10.32 4.48 -15.29
C ASN A 477 -10.28 5.96 -14.86
N VAL A 478 -9.74 6.23 -13.70
CA VAL A 478 -9.55 7.57 -13.12
C VAL A 478 -8.07 7.92 -13.00
N GLY A 479 -7.77 9.21 -13.01
CA GLY A 479 -6.41 9.69 -12.93
C GLY A 479 -6.22 10.80 -11.90
N MET A 480 -4.95 11.08 -11.63
CA MET A 480 -4.50 12.01 -10.60
C MET A 480 -3.59 13.07 -11.20
N GLU A 481 -3.78 14.31 -10.78
CA GLU A 481 -2.82 15.39 -11.01
C GLU A 481 -2.04 15.60 -9.73
N VAL A 482 -0.79 15.18 -9.76
CA VAL A 482 0.08 15.14 -8.58
C VAL A 482 0.53 16.55 -8.21
N GLN A 483 0.31 16.91 -6.95
CA GLN A 483 0.70 18.18 -6.36
C GLN A 483 1.88 17.99 -5.43
N GLU A 484 2.79 18.95 -5.40
CA GLU A 484 3.87 19.02 -4.41
C GLU A 484 3.51 20.05 -3.34
N TYR A 485 3.65 19.68 -2.08
CA TYR A 485 3.53 20.58 -0.95
C TYR A 485 4.80 20.55 -0.11
N LYS A 486 5.24 21.72 0.34
CA LYS A 486 6.41 21.85 1.20
C LYS A 486 6.01 22.33 2.58
N TYR A 487 6.40 21.59 3.62
CA TYR A 487 6.26 21.99 5.00
C TYR A 487 7.64 21.95 5.71
N GLY A 488 8.13 23.10 6.18
CA GLY A 488 9.48 23.18 6.74
C GLY A 488 10.55 22.71 5.74
N ASN A 489 11.28 21.67 6.09
CA ASN A 489 12.30 21.03 5.24
C ASN A 489 11.81 19.75 4.55
N LYS A 490 10.54 19.39 4.75
CA LYS A 490 9.93 18.20 4.17
C LYS A 490 9.15 18.53 2.91
N TYR A 491 9.06 17.58 2.01
CA TYR A 491 8.28 17.65 0.79
C TYR A 491 7.26 16.52 0.78
N TYR A 492 6.06 16.83 0.32
CA TYR A 492 4.93 15.92 0.23
C TYR A 492 4.41 15.86 -1.18
N GLU A 493 4.11 14.66 -1.64
CA GLU A 493 3.40 14.41 -2.88
C GLU A 493 1.95 14.09 -2.53
N PHE A 494 1.02 14.92 -2.99
CA PHE A 494 -0.41 14.71 -2.86
C PHE A 494 -1.01 14.42 -4.23
N ALA A 495 -1.69 13.30 -4.36
CA ALA A 495 -2.23 12.80 -5.61
C ALA A 495 -3.72 12.42 -5.46
N PRO A 496 -4.63 13.41 -5.45
CA PRO A 496 -6.07 13.14 -5.45
C PRO A 496 -6.53 12.75 -6.85
N ILE A 497 -7.61 11.96 -6.94
CA ILE A 497 -8.32 11.73 -8.20
C ILE A 497 -8.93 13.04 -8.68
N THR A 498 -8.55 13.49 -9.90
CA THR A 498 -9.00 14.77 -10.48
C THR A 498 -9.72 14.62 -11.81
N PHE A 499 -9.59 13.47 -12.48
CA PHE A 499 -10.22 13.27 -13.78
C PHE A 499 -10.59 11.80 -14.04
N ARG A 500 -11.54 11.63 -14.97
CA ARG A 500 -11.89 10.35 -15.60
C ARG A 500 -11.38 10.33 -17.03
N SER A 501 -10.91 9.17 -17.49
CA SER A 501 -10.37 9.00 -18.84
C SER A 501 -11.35 8.27 -19.76
N PHE A 502 -11.46 8.77 -21.01
CA PHE A 502 -12.21 8.16 -22.09
C PHE A 502 -11.33 8.08 -23.34
N ASN A 503 -11.53 7.08 -24.19
CA ASN A 503 -10.82 7.00 -25.47
C ASN A 503 -11.53 7.82 -26.58
N ALA A 504 -11.02 7.74 -27.80
CA ALA A 504 -11.58 8.47 -28.96
C ALA A 504 -13.03 8.11 -29.30
N LYS A 505 -13.55 7.00 -28.78
CA LYS A 505 -14.94 6.54 -28.94
C LYS A 505 -15.80 6.78 -27.71
N ASP A 506 -15.38 7.68 -26.82
CA ASP A 506 -16.04 7.97 -25.55
C ASP A 506 -16.19 6.75 -24.61
N TRP A 507 -15.37 5.72 -24.81
CA TRP A 507 -15.37 4.58 -23.92
C TRP A 507 -14.37 4.76 -22.77
N GLY A 508 -14.85 4.72 -21.56
CA GLY A 508 -14.09 4.82 -20.30
C GLY A 508 -14.69 3.96 -19.19
N ASP A 509 -15.71 3.17 -19.52
CA ASP A 509 -16.40 2.32 -18.55
C ASP A 509 -15.70 0.97 -18.40
N TYR A 510 -14.57 1.00 -17.69
CA TYR A 510 -13.80 -0.21 -17.38
C TYR A 510 -13.37 -0.31 -15.90
N ALA A 511 -14.19 0.23 -15.00
CA ALA A 511 -13.92 0.14 -13.56
C ALA A 511 -13.82 -1.31 -13.04
N ASP A 512 -14.38 -2.26 -13.77
CA ASP A 512 -14.24 -3.70 -13.50
C ASP A 512 -13.01 -4.34 -14.18
N GLY A 513 -12.20 -3.57 -14.86
CA GLY A 513 -11.05 -4.00 -15.65
C GLY A 513 -11.36 -4.28 -17.12
N ILE A 514 -10.30 -4.34 -17.91
CA ILE A 514 -10.34 -4.61 -19.35
C ILE A 514 -10.07 -6.08 -19.63
#